data_690ad46dac8884e6c8633a28e291d0fd
#
_entry.id   690ad46dac8884e6c8633a28e291d0fd
#
_cell.length_a   1.000
_cell.length_b   1.000
_cell.length_c   1.000
_cell.angle_alpha   90.00
_cell.angle_beta   90.00
_cell.angle_gamma   90.00
#
_symmetry.space_group_name_H-M   'P 1'
#
loop_
_entity.id
_entity.type
_entity.pdbx_description
1 polymer ?
#
loop_
_entity_poly.entity_id
_entity_poly.type
_entity_poly.pdbx_seq_one_letter_code
_entity_poly.pdbx_strand_id
1 'polypeptide(L)'
;MSRRSLLRLTRRAALGAAGLASLGVAATGCDDPAATPSARATVRSTEITHDVALAVELVAGVQRSVALTTDVVRRFPLLRPSLRPLLETQRAHLALLAEAVPDEVMPSPSARAVPATTDRAAARARVMRSTKTRRDAFNAAAVEAESGQFARVLASMGAGLAQHLAVLEGAP
;
A
#
# COMPACT_ATOMS: atom_id res chain seq x y z
N MET A 1 0.97 -44.69 30.70
CA MET A 1 -0.28 -43.98 31.01
C MET A 1 0.09 -42.63 31.61
N SER A 2 0.00 -41.55 30.87
CA SER A 2 -0.01 -40.18 31.44
C SER A 2 -0.55 -39.22 30.39
N ARG A 3 -1.77 -38.80 30.61
CA ARG A 3 -2.52 -37.79 29.82
C ARG A 3 -1.98 -36.40 30.20
N ARG A 4 -1.37 -35.67 29.28
CA ARG A 4 -1.10 -34.26 29.46
C ARG A 4 -2.13 -33.47 28.63
N SER A 5 -3.12 -32.94 29.34
CA SER A 5 -4.13 -32.01 28.85
C SER A 5 -3.46 -30.70 28.49
N LEU A 6 -3.48 -30.35 27.22
CA LEU A 6 -3.07 -29.02 26.74
C LEU A 6 -4.24 -28.05 26.91
N LEU A 7 -4.12 -27.19 27.90
CA LEU A 7 -4.99 -26.04 28.13
C LEU A 7 -4.80 -25.05 26.97
N ARG A 8 -5.80 -24.96 26.11
CA ARG A 8 -5.91 -23.88 25.11
C ARG A 8 -6.39 -22.60 25.81
N LEU A 9 -5.48 -21.71 26.10
CA LEU A 9 -5.84 -20.34 26.53
C LEU A 9 -6.39 -19.56 25.33
N THR A 10 -7.69 -19.45 25.26
CA THR A 10 -8.39 -18.48 24.40
C THR A 10 -8.28 -17.11 25.05
N ARG A 11 -7.38 -16.26 24.56
CA ARG A 11 -7.37 -14.83 24.88
C ARG A 11 -8.44 -14.12 24.03
N ARG A 12 -9.67 -14.14 24.49
CA ARG A 12 -10.66 -13.12 24.13
C ARG A 12 -10.60 -12.04 25.20
N ALA A 13 -9.81 -11.00 24.98
CA ALA A 13 -9.85 -9.79 25.77
C ALA A 13 -10.95 -8.88 25.26
N ALA A 14 -11.89 -8.61 26.14
CA ALA A 14 -12.98 -7.68 26.00
C ALA A 14 -12.48 -6.26 25.74
N LEU A 15 -13.00 -5.60 24.70
CA LEU A 15 -12.99 -4.15 24.57
C LEU A 15 -14.28 -3.63 25.16
N GLY A 16 -14.16 -3.08 26.35
CA GLY A 16 -15.23 -2.39 27.07
C GLY A 16 -15.59 -1.07 26.39
N ALA A 17 -16.89 -0.86 26.32
CA ALA A 17 -17.53 0.39 25.95
C ALA A 17 -17.45 1.40 27.10
N ALA A 18 -17.07 2.64 26.80
CA ALA A 18 -17.37 3.87 27.55
C ALA A 18 -17.04 5.03 26.59
N GLY A 19 -17.83 6.03 26.40
CA GLY A 19 -18.98 6.61 27.05
C GLY A 19 -19.42 7.80 26.21
N LEU A 20 -20.71 7.97 26.14
CA LEU A 20 -21.39 9.10 25.54
C LEU A 20 -21.16 10.36 26.39
N ALA A 21 -20.71 11.44 25.78
CA ALA A 21 -20.91 12.78 26.28
C ALA A 21 -21.27 13.70 25.12
N SER A 22 -22.55 13.85 24.91
CA SER A 22 -23.18 14.88 24.10
C SER A 22 -23.04 16.23 24.81
N LEU A 23 -22.41 17.20 24.20
CA LEU A 23 -22.57 18.62 24.51
C LEU A 23 -23.03 19.33 23.24
N GLY A 24 -24.30 19.59 23.19
CA GLY A 24 -24.93 20.45 22.23
C GLY A 24 -24.46 21.89 22.44
N VAL A 25 -24.01 22.51 21.38
CA VAL A 25 -23.93 23.96 21.24
C VAL A 25 -24.88 24.35 20.13
N ALA A 26 -26.01 24.91 20.53
CA ALA A 26 -26.92 25.64 19.67
C ALA A 26 -26.21 26.95 19.27
N ALA A 27 -25.77 27.08 18.04
CA ALA A 27 -25.44 28.37 17.44
C ALA A 27 -26.66 28.84 16.63
N THR A 28 -27.36 29.77 17.19
CA THR A 28 -28.44 30.55 16.59
C THR A 28 -27.95 31.36 15.41
N GLY A 29 -28.76 31.34 14.40
CA GLY A 29 -28.61 31.88 13.08
C GLY A 29 -28.21 33.36 12.96
N CYS A 30 -27.76 33.62 11.75
CA CYS A 30 -28.05 34.88 11.05
C CYS A 30 -28.50 34.51 9.65
N ASP A 31 -29.79 34.76 9.41
CA ASP A 31 -30.36 34.89 8.09
C ASP A 31 -29.64 36.04 7.36
N ASP A 32 -28.99 35.70 6.25
CA ASP A 32 -28.59 36.70 5.27
C ASP A 32 -29.19 36.26 3.92
N PRO A 33 -30.23 36.98 3.44
CA PRO A 33 -30.84 36.65 2.18
C PRO A 33 -30.02 37.26 1.03
N ALA A 34 -29.75 36.44 0.03
CA ALA A 34 -29.22 36.82 -1.26
C ALA A 34 -27.67 36.73 -1.43
N ALA A 35 -27.16 35.55 -1.34
CA ALA A 35 -25.99 35.23 -2.15
C ALA A 35 -26.44 34.34 -3.33
N THR A 36 -26.63 34.99 -4.48
CA THR A 36 -26.73 34.33 -5.79
C THR A 36 -25.64 33.25 -5.86
N PRO A 37 -25.94 31.98 -6.19
CA PRO A 37 -24.90 31.01 -6.48
C PRO A 37 -24.23 31.43 -7.79
N SER A 38 -23.22 32.29 -7.70
CA SER A 38 -22.23 32.36 -8.75
C SER A 38 -21.73 30.95 -8.91
N ALA A 39 -22.21 30.30 -9.98
CA ALA A 39 -21.60 29.13 -10.53
C ALA A 39 -20.15 29.49 -10.93
N ARG A 40 -19.28 29.60 -9.95
CA ARG A 40 -17.87 29.41 -10.16
C ARG A 40 -17.75 27.95 -10.56
N ALA A 41 -17.88 27.70 -11.85
CA ALA A 41 -17.15 26.63 -12.47
C ALA A 41 -15.68 26.91 -12.16
N THR A 42 -15.25 26.53 -10.97
CA THR A 42 -13.85 26.34 -10.67
C THR A 42 -13.41 25.34 -11.72
N VAL A 43 -12.76 25.83 -12.76
CA VAL A 43 -11.80 25.04 -13.51
C VAL A 43 -10.93 24.50 -12.40
N ARG A 44 -11.21 23.28 -11.98
CA ARG A 44 -10.39 22.53 -11.05
C ARG A 44 -9.13 22.26 -11.87
N SER A 45 -8.21 23.25 -11.92
CA SER A 45 -6.82 22.95 -12.17
C SER A 45 -6.56 21.78 -11.26
N THR A 46 -6.26 20.62 -11.83
CA THR A 46 -5.82 19.48 -11.08
C THR A 46 -4.43 19.87 -10.57
N GLU A 47 -4.43 20.70 -9.54
CA GLU A 47 -3.22 21.02 -8.81
C GLU A 47 -2.82 19.68 -8.21
N ILE A 48 -1.78 19.09 -8.82
CA ILE A 48 -1.23 17.81 -8.34
C ILE A 48 -0.68 18.11 -6.96
N THR A 49 -1.41 17.69 -5.93
CA THR A 49 -0.94 17.82 -4.56
C THR A 49 0.33 17.01 -4.37
N HIS A 50 1.15 17.36 -3.39
CA HIS A 50 2.37 16.63 -3.09
C HIS A 50 2.09 15.12 -2.87
N ASP A 51 1.04 14.78 -2.14
CA ASP A 51 0.61 13.39 -1.90
C ASP A 51 0.23 12.65 -3.19
N VAL A 52 -0.41 13.33 -4.16
CA VAL A 52 -0.72 12.74 -5.47
C VAL A 52 0.56 12.49 -6.25
N ALA A 53 1.53 13.42 -6.23
CA ALA A 53 2.81 13.22 -6.90
C ALA A 53 3.57 12.01 -6.32
N LEU A 54 3.61 11.88 -4.98
CA LEU A 54 4.18 10.70 -4.32
C LEU A 54 3.45 9.41 -4.73
N ALA A 55 2.12 9.43 -4.78
CA ALA A 55 1.32 8.28 -5.19
C ALA A 55 1.63 7.85 -6.64
N VAL A 56 1.75 8.79 -7.58
CA VAL A 56 2.11 8.52 -8.99
C VAL A 56 3.46 7.80 -9.08
N GLU A 57 4.48 8.29 -8.40
CA GLU A 57 5.81 7.65 -8.38
C GLU A 57 5.77 6.24 -7.79
N LEU A 58 5.03 6.08 -6.68
CA LEU A 58 4.87 4.79 -6.03
C LEU A 58 4.13 3.79 -6.90
N VAL A 59 3.04 4.20 -7.59
CA VAL A 59 2.30 3.37 -8.55
C VAL A 59 3.24 2.85 -9.62
N ALA A 60 4.00 3.72 -10.29
CA ALA A 60 4.97 3.32 -11.32
C ALA A 60 6.00 2.31 -10.79
N GLY A 61 6.44 2.51 -9.55
CA GLY A 61 7.37 1.60 -8.89
C GLY A 61 6.77 0.24 -8.57
N VAL A 62 5.54 0.19 -8.07
CA VAL A 62 4.84 -1.07 -7.74
C VAL A 62 4.49 -1.82 -9.02
N GLN A 63 4.05 -1.15 -10.09
CA GLN A 63 3.83 -1.77 -11.40
C GLN A 63 5.08 -2.53 -11.89
N ARG A 64 6.27 -1.91 -11.80
CA ARG A 64 7.54 -2.58 -12.15
C ARG A 64 7.82 -3.79 -11.27
N SER A 65 7.53 -3.72 -9.97
CA SER A 65 7.72 -4.85 -9.04
C SER A 65 6.77 -5.99 -9.33
N VAL A 66 5.50 -5.70 -9.61
CA VAL A 66 4.48 -6.69 -10.03
C VAL A 66 4.90 -7.39 -11.31
N ALA A 67 5.33 -6.63 -12.33
CA ALA A 67 5.79 -7.17 -13.60
C ALA A 67 7.00 -8.10 -13.42
N LEU A 68 8.00 -7.68 -12.63
CA LEU A 68 9.17 -8.49 -12.31
C LEU A 68 8.79 -9.79 -11.61
N THR A 69 7.98 -9.70 -10.54
CA THR A 69 7.61 -10.88 -9.74
C THR A 69 6.76 -11.83 -10.57
N THR A 70 5.85 -11.32 -11.39
CA THR A 70 5.03 -12.11 -12.31
C THR A 70 5.90 -12.86 -13.34
N ASP A 71 6.90 -12.19 -13.94
CA ASP A 71 7.80 -12.80 -14.90
C ASP A 71 8.63 -13.91 -14.26
N VAL A 72 9.17 -13.67 -13.06
CA VAL A 72 9.96 -14.67 -12.30
C VAL A 72 9.10 -15.89 -11.94
N VAL A 73 7.87 -15.70 -11.44
CA VAL A 73 6.96 -16.81 -11.13
C VAL A 73 6.59 -17.63 -12.36
N ARG A 74 6.46 -16.98 -13.52
CA ARG A 74 6.19 -17.64 -14.78
C ARG A 74 7.37 -18.48 -15.27
N ARG A 75 8.58 -17.92 -15.20
CA ARG A 75 9.82 -18.59 -15.70
C ARG A 75 10.34 -19.67 -14.75
N PHE A 76 10.12 -19.50 -13.45
CA PHE A 76 10.59 -20.40 -12.41
C PHE A 76 9.44 -20.91 -11.55
N PRO A 77 8.65 -21.91 -12.02
CA PRO A 77 7.48 -22.41 -11.29
C PRO A 77 7.78 -22.88 -9.87
N LEU A 78 9.00 -23.34 -9.60
CA LEU A 78 9.43 -23.75 -8.25
C LEU A 78 9.51 -22.60 -7.25
N LEU A 79 9.61 -21.35 -7.70
CA LEU A 79 9.55 -20.16 -6.83
C LEU A 79 8.12 -19.68 -6.58
N ARG A 80 7.11 -20.24 -7.27
CA ARG A 80 5.72 -19.81 -7.13
C ARG A 80 5.20 -19.89 -5.69
N PRO A 81 5.40 -20.98 -4.93
CA PRO A 81 4.88 -21.06 -3.56
C PRO A 81 5.42 -19.95 -2.65
N SER A 82 6.69 -19.61 -2.76
CA SER A 82 7.34 -18.59 -1.93
C SER A 82 7.06 -17.16 -2.39
N LEU A 83 6.87 -16.90 -3.70
CA LEU A 83 6.68 -15.56 -4.24
C LEU A 83 5.22 -15.17 -4.45
N ARG A 84 4.29 -16.12 -4.46
CA ARG A 84 2.86 -15.84 -4.67
C ARG A 84 2.27 -14.90 -3.60
N PRO A 85 2.51 -15.10 -2.30
CA PRO A 85 1.98 -14.18 -1.28
C PRO A 85 2.50 -12.75 -1.47
N LEU A 86 3.79 -12.59 -1.80
CA LEU A 86 4.37 -11.28 -2.12
C LEU A 86 3.69 -10.65 -3.34
N LEU A 87 3.46 -11.41 -4.41
CA LEU A 87 2.80 -10.91 -5.62
C LEU A 87 1.37 -10.44 -5.34
N GLU A 88 0.61 -11.19 -4.53
CA GLU A 88 -0.74 -10.82 -4.10
C GLU A 88 -0.72 -9.50 -3.30
N THR A 89 0.21 -9.35 -2.36
CA THR A 89 0.41 -8.10 -1.59
C THR A 89 0.78 -6.93 -2.51
N GLN A 90 1.71 -7.11 -3.44
CA GLN A 90 2.09 -6.06 -4.39
C GLN A 90 0.90 -5.60 -5.25
N ARG A 91 0.03 -6.52 -5.67
CA ARG A 91 -1.19 -6.18 -6.43
C ARG A 91 -2.20 -5.41 -5.58
N ALA A 92 -2.37 -5.80 -4.31
CA ALA A 92 -3.22 -5.07 -3.38
C ALA A 92 -2.71 -3.66 -3.12
N HIS A 93 -1.39 -3.49 -2.93
CA HIS A 93 -0.78 -2.15 -2.81
C HIS A 93 -1.00 -1.31 -4.07
N LEU A 94 -0.86 -1.91 -5.26
CA LEU A 94 -1.11 -1.21 -6.51
C LEU A 94 -2.56 -0.73 -6.62
N ALA A 95 -3.52 -1.56 -6.26
CA ALA A 95 -4.94 -1.20 -6.29
C ALA A 95 -5.24 -0.01 -5.36
N LEU A 96 -4.76 -0.08 -4.10
CA LEU A 96 -4.96 1.00 -3.13
C LEU A 96 -4.30 2.32 -3.56
N LEU A 97 -3.10 2.27 -4.13
CA LEU A 97 -2.42 3.48 -4.61
C LEU A 97 -3.11 4.06 -5.84
N ALA A 98 -3.65 3.22 -6.72
CA ALA A 98 -4.38 3.66 -7.90
C ALA A 98 -5.64 4.47 -7.54
N GLU A 99 -6.30 4.17 -6.42
CA GLU A 99 -7.45 4.93 -5.92
C GLU A 99 -7.07 6.37 -5.52
N ALA A 100 -5.80 6.62 -5.17
CA ALA A 100 -5.31 7.94 -4.78
C ALA A 100 -4.79 8.77 -5.97
N VAL A 101 -4.70 8.20 -7.17
CA VAL A 101 -4.15 8.83 -8.36
C VAL A 101 -5.27 9.12 -9.36
N PRO A 102 -5.49 10.38 -9.78
CA PRO A 102 -6.42 10.71 -10.84
C PRO A 102 -6.05 10.02 -12.16
N ASP A 103 -7.06 9.61 -12.93
CA ASP A 103 -6.86 8.86 -14.19
C ASP A 103 -5.95 9.60 -15.18
N GLU A 104 -6.03 10.93 -15.21
CA GLU A 104 -5.30 11.79 -16.14
C GLU A 104 -3.77 11.74 -15.92
N VAL A 105 -3.34 11.42 -14.69
CA VAL A 105 -1.92 11.34 -14.32
C VAL A 105 -1.47 9.93 -13.98
N MET A 106 -2.34 8.94 -14.20
CA MET A 106 -2.02 7.54 -13.95
C MET A 106 -0.85 7.09 -14.82
N PRO A 107 0.26 6.59 -14.24
CA PRO A 107 1.41 6.16 -15.01
C PRO A 107 1.08 4.93 -15.85
N SER A 108 1.39 5.00 -17.14
CA SER A 108 1.26 3.83 -18.02
C SER A 108 2.25 2.72 -17.59
N PRO A 109 1.84 1.46 -17.63
CA PRO A 109 2.74 0.35 -17.35
C PRO A 109 3.98 0.43 -18.24
N SER A 110 5.16 0.58 -17.62
CA SER A 110 6.41 0.64 -18.39
C SER A 110 6.70 -0.72 -19.02
N ALA A 111 6.71 -0.77 -20.34
CA ALA A 111 7.06 -1.96 -21.13
C ALA A 111 8.55 -2.31 -21.07
N ARG A 112 9.31 -1.76 -20.10
CA ARG A 112 10.73 -2.04 -19.98
C ARG A 112 10.96 -3.53 -19.77
N ALA A 113 11.53 -4.18 -20.77
CA ALA A 113 11.88 -5.58 -20.71
C ALA A 113 12.76 -5.87 -19.47
N VAL A 114 12.31 -6.79 -18.64
CA VAL A 114 13.10 -7.30 -17.52
C VAL A 114 14.21 -8.15 -18.13
N PRO A 115 15.51 -7.81 -17.97
CA PRO A 115 16.58 -8.64 -18.51
C PRO A 115 16.40 -10.08 -18.06
N ALA A 116 16.46 -11.00 -19.02
CA ALA A 116 16.30 -12.41 -18.75
C ALA A 116 17.47 -12.91 -17.88
N THR A 117 17.15 -13.60 -16.78
CA THR A 117 18.11 -14.42 -16.08
C THR A 117 17.72 -15.89 -16.23
N THR A 118 18.69 -16.75 -16.43
CA THR A 118 18.51 -18.20 -16.52
C THR A 118 18.69 -18.88 -15.18
N ASP A 119 19.26 -18.19 -14.20
CA ASP A 119 19.50 -18.70 -12.87
C ASP A 119 18.35 -18.34 -11.91
N ARG A 120 17.81 -19.38 -11.25
CA ARG A 120 16.71 -19.28 -10.29
C ARG A 120 17.10 -18.48 -9.05
N ALA A 121 18.32 -18.69 -8.51
CA ALA A 121 18.78 -17.97 -7.32
C ALA A 121 18.96 -16.48 -7.62
N ALA A 122 19.53 -16.15 -8.78
CA ALA A 122 19.66 -14.77 -9.24
C ALA A 122 18.30 -14.10 -9.47
N ALA A 123 17.31 -14.85 -10.00
CA ALA A 123 15.95 -14.35 -10.17
C ALA A 123 15.29 -14.02 -8.82
N ARG A 124 15.39 -14.93 -7.84
CA ARG A 124 14.90 -14.70 -6.46
C ARG A 124 15.59 -13.50 -5.84
N ALA A 125 16.90 -13.42 -5.88
CA ALA A 125 17.67 -12.30 -5.32
C ALA A 125 17.26 -10.96 -5.96
N ARG A 126 16.93 -10.94 -7.24
CA ARG A 126 16.45 -9.75 -7.93
C ARG A 126 15.07 -9.31 -7.43
N VAL A 127 14.14 -10.24 -7.22
CA VAL A 127 12.84 -9.94 -6.62
C VAL A 127 13.03 -9.36 -5.22
N MET A 128 13.88 -9.96 -4.40
CA MET A 128 14.18 -9.47 -3.05
C MET A 128 14.75 -8.05 -3.05
N ARG A 129 15.72 -7.76 -3.92
CA ARG A 129 16.25 -6.39 -4.08
C ARG A 129 15.18 -5.39 -4.51
N SER A 130 14.34 -5.75 -5.48
CA SER A 130 13.23 -4.90 -5.91
C SER A 130 12.25 -4.64 -4.77
N THR A 131 11.92 -5.66 -3.98
CA THR A 131 11.03 -5.56 -2.82
C THR A 131 11.64 -4.66 -1.74
N LYS A 132 12.94 -4.78 -1.46
CA LYS A 132 13.65 -3.90 -0.53
C LYS A 132 13.58 -2.44 -0.97
N THR A 133 13.91 -2.15 -2.23
CA THR A 133 13.80 -0.80 -2.80
C THR A 133 12.38 -0.26 -2.67
N ARG A 134 11.36 -1.10 -2.85
CA ARG A 134 9.96 -0.69 -2.74
C ARG A 134 9.56 -0.41 -1.30
N ARG A 135 9.99 -1.25 -0.35
CA ARG A 135 9.81 -1.00 1.09
C ARG A 135 10.42 0.34 1.50
N ASP A 136 11.65 0.60 1.07
CA ASP A 136 12.39 1.82 1.42
C ASP A 136 11.70 3.06 0.81
N ALA A 137 11.18 2.96 -0.43
CA ALA A 137 10.41 4.03 -1.05
C ALA A 137 9.09 4.33 -0.32
N PHE A 138 8.37 3.30 0.15
CA PHE A 138 7.17 3.52 0.97
C PHE A 138 7.48 4.21 2.29
N ASN A 139 8.56 3.80 2.95
CA ASN A 139 8.97 4.41 4.22
C ASN A 139 9.40 5.88 4.04
N ALA A 140 10.14 6.18 2.98
CA ALA A 140 10.51 7.56 2.64
C ALA A 140 9.27 8.42 2.34
N ALA A 141 8.39 7.95 1.46
CA ALA A 141 7.18 8.67 1.13
C ALA A 141 6.22 8.83 2.33
N ALA A 142 6.21 7.89 3.28
CA ALA A 142 5.43 8.04 4.51
C ALA A 142 5.91 9.19 5.40
N VAL A 143 7.21 9.54 5.34
CA VAL A 143 7.79 10.69 6.06
C VAL A 143 7.48 12.00 5.33
N GLU A 144 7.42 11.96 4.00
CA GLU A 144 7.21 13.13 3.13
C GLU A 144 5.72 13.49 2.97
N ALA A 145 4.81 12.53 3.20
CA ALA A 145 3.39 12.72 3.00
C ALA A 145 2.80 13.80 3.92
N GLU A 146 2.03 14.73 3.32
CA GLU A 146 1.34 15.80 4.03
C GLU A 146 0.10 15.29 4.77
N SER A 147 -0.61 14.30 4.21
CA SER A 147 -1.73 13.64 4.85
C SER A 147 -1.28 12.56 5.83
N GLY A 148 -1.56 12.74 7.11
CA GLY A 148 -1.27 11.73 8.13
C GLY A 148 -2.00 10.40 7.90
N GLN A 149 -3.13 10.39 7.18
CA GLN A 149 -3.81 9.16 6.78
C GLN A 149 -3.02 8.45 5.68
N PHE A 150 -2.56 9.17 4.66
CA PHE A 150 -1.75 8.63 3.58
C PHE A 150 -0.41 8.12 4.12
N ALA A 151 0.26 8.87 4.99
CA ALA A 151 1.49 8.44 5.68
C ALA A 151 1.33 7.08 6.38
N ARG A 152 0.23 6.89 7.12
CA ARG A 152 -0.06 5.61 7.81
C ARG A 152 -0.25 4.45 6.83
N VAL A 153 -0.94 4.68 5.72
CA VAL A 153 -1.12 3.68 4.66
C VAL A 153 0.22 3.28 4.08
N LEU A 154 1.05 4.24 3.71
CA LEU A 154 2.39 3.99 3.16
C LEU A 154 3.29 3.24 4.14
N ALA A 155 3.31 3.64 5.41
CA ALA A 155 4.07 2.95 6.45
C ALA A 155 3.61 1.49 6.62
N SER A 156 2.29 1.23 6.58
CA SER A 156 1.74 -0.13 6.65
C SER A 156 2.13 -0.98 5.44
N MET A 157 2.17 -0.39 4.24
CA MET A 157 2.65 -1.06 3.02
C MET A 157 4.13 -1.41 3.13
N GLY A 158 4.95 -0.49 3.65
CA GLY A 158 6.37 -0.73 3.92
C GLY A 158 6.58 -1.88 4.90
N ALA A 159 5.83 -1.91 6.00
CA ALA A 159 5.88 -2.97 7.01
C ALA A 159 5.46 -4.33 6.42
N GLY A 160 4.41 -4.38 5.59
CA GLY A 160 3.99 -5.61 4.91
C GLY A 160 5.09 -6.18 4.00
N LEU A 161 5.79 -5.32 3.23
CA LEU A 161 6.91 -5.77 2.41
C LEU A 161 8.11 -6.25 3.26
N ALA A 162 8.37 -5.63 4.42
CA ALA A 162 9.41 -6.08 5.35
C ALA A 162 9.13 -7.50 5.87
N GLN A 163 7.87 -7.82 6.19
CA GLN A 163 7.46 -9.17 6.58
C GLN A 163 7.73 -10.20 5.48
N HIS A 164 7.38 -9.89 4.23
CA HIS A 164 7.66 -10.77 3.09
C HIS A 164 9.16 -10.98 2.88
N LEU A 165 9.97 -9.93 3.04
CA LEU A 165 11.43 -10.04 2.95
C LEU A 165 11.97 -10.99 4.02
N ALA A 166 11.55 -10.84 5.29
CA ALA A 166 11.98 -11.71 6.38
C ALA A 166 11.63 -13.19 6.11
N VAL A 167 10.43 -13.47 5.60
CA VAL A 167 10.02 -14.82 5.20
C VAL A 167 10.89 -15.37 4.07
N LEU A 168 11.17 -14.53 3.05
CA LEU A 168 12.00 -14.94 1.91
C LEU A 168 13.46 -15.13 2.32
N GLU A 169 14.00 -14.36 3.25
CA GLU A 169 15.37 -14.52 3.76
C GLU A 169 15.53 -15.77 4.61
N GLY A 170 14.52 -16.15 5.39
CA GLY A 170 14.52 -17.34 6.23
C GLY A 170 14.19 -18.64 5.49
N ALA A 171 13.73 -18.59 4.22
CA ALA A 171 13.42 -19.77 3.43
C ALA A 171 14.70 -20.36 2.78
N PRO A 172 14.96 -21.67 2.92
CA PRO A 172 16.13 -22.33 2.33
C PRO A 172 16.12 -22.33 0.79
#